data_f01057020aa026edb7c7f7341493207c
#
_entry.id   f01057020aa026edb7c7f7341493207c
#
_cell.length_a   1.000
_cell.length_b   1.000
_cell.length_c   1.000
_cell.angle_alpha   90.00
_cell.angle_beta   90.00
_cell.angle_gamma   90.00
#
_symmetry.space_group_name_H-M   'P 1'
#
loop_
_entity.id
_entity.type
_entity.pdbx_description
1 polymer ?
#
loop_
_entity_poly.entity_id
_entity_poly.type
_entity_poly.pdbx_seq_one_letter_code
_entity_poly.pdbx_strand_id
1 'polypeptide(L)'
;MAWLLLKIQANELNADAISDGLMSIGALSASIEDANAETLAEQAIFGEPSSSEIQYPPPGIWQQNIVTAMFDENADVNQLISALSQETAIPQFQYSTDTIADQDWVRATQAQFEPIKITDNMWIVPTWHAAPNAKAINIVLDPGLAFGTGSHPTTHLCLEWLTQQNSLNSVLDYGCGSGILAIAAKKLGATHVVGVDIDDQAIIASGYNAVQNQVEIEFFDANAFTHQTFDLVVANILSSALMVLAPALAKYCNTGGKLALSGILTNQAVSLTERYNEWFDMDAPNQKDAWVLLTGTKR
;
A
#
# COMPACT_ATOMS: atom_id res chain seq x y z
N MET A 1 11.72 12.30 26.23
CA MET A 1 11.97 13.65 25.68
C MET A 1 10.70 14.08 25.00
N ALA A 2 10.32 15.33 25.03
CA ALA A 2 9.22 15.82 24.22
C ALA A 2 9.80 16.58 23.01
N TRP A 3 8.97 16.86 22.03
CA TRP A 3 9.36 17.59 20.83
C TRP A 3 8.46 18.79 20.65
N LEU A 4 9.02 19.92 20.27
CA LEU A 4 8.27 21.11 19.89
C LEU A 4 7.87 21.00 18.43
N LEU A 5 6.56 21.08 18.12
CA LEU A 5 6.04 21.30 16.78
C LEU A 5 5.78 22.78 16.56
N LEU A 6 6.36 23.32 15.51
CA LEU A 6 6.07 24.66 15.01
C LEU A 6 5.27 24.54 13.72
N LYS A 7 4.02 24.98 13.74
CA LYS A 7 3.10 24.95 12.60
C LYS A 7 2.94 26.35 12.03
N ILE A 8 3.29 26.56 10.78
CA ILE A 8 3.27 27.86 10.10
C ILE A 8 2.26 27.81 8.96
N GLN A 9 1.36 28.81 8.92
CA GLN A 9 0.45 28.98 7.77
C GLN A 9 1.24 29.50 6.58
N ALA A 10 1.05 28.84 5.44
CA ALA A 10 1.73 29.13 4.19
C ALA A 10 0.75 29.09 3.01
N ASN A 11 1.17 29.64 1.89
CA ASN A 11 0.47 29.52 0.62
C ASN A 11 1.33 28.80 -0.43
N GLU A 12 0.79 28.59 -1.61
CA GLU A 12 1.49 27.92 -2.72
C GLU A 12 2.83 28.56 -3.12
N LEU A 13 3.04 29.87 -2.84
CA LEU A 13 4.23 30.59 -3.25
C LEU A 13 5.36 30.54 -2.24
N ASN A 14 5.06 30.25 -0.97
CA ASN A 14 6.05 30.35 0.10
C ASN A 14 6.22 29.10 0.95
N ALA A 15 5.40 28.07 0.76
CA ALA A 15 5.46 26.86 1.59
C ALA A 15 6.81 26.12 1.46
N ASP A 16 7.34 25.96 0.25
CA ASP A 16 8.66 25.35 0.03
C ASP A 16 9.78 26.16 0.68
N ALA A 17 9.77 27.49 0.50
CA ALA A 17 10.78 28.38 1.09
C ALA A 17 10.74 28.35 2.63
N ILE A 18 9.53 28.25 3.21
CA ILE A 18 9.37 28.13 4.66
C ILE A 18 9.87 26.76 5.12
N SER A 19 9.53 25.66 4.42
CA SER A 19 10.01 24.32 4.74
C SER A 19 11.54 24.23 4.71
N ASP A 20 12.15 24.71 3.63
CA ASP A 20 13.61 24.73 3.48
C ASP A 20 14.27 25.62 4.54
N GLY A 21 13.67 26.78 4.81
CA GLY A 21 14.15 27.70 5.83
C GLY A 21 14.10 27.07 7.24
N LEU A 22 13.03 26.36 7.57
CA LEU A 22 12.92 25.64 8.86
C LEU A 22 13.98 24.56 9.00
N MET A 23 14.23 23.80 7.93
CA MET A 23 15.31 22.81 7.92
C MET A 23 16.69 23.45 8.08
N SER A 24 16.93 24.60 7.43
CA SER A 24 18.22 25.32 7.51
C SER A 24 18.52 25.86 8.90
N ILE A 25 17.49 26.26 9.66
CA ILE A 25 17.63 26.74 11.05
C ILE A 25 17.61 25.64 12.10
N GLY A 26 17.66 24.37 11.69
CA GLY A 26 17.88 23.22 12.55
C GLY A 26 16.62 22.43 12.91
N ALA A 27 15.56 22.50 12.13
CA ALA A 27 14.44 21.56 12.28
C ALA A 27 14.91 20.12 12.03
N LEU A 28 14.40 19.17 12.81
CA LEU A 28 14.66 17.74 12.67
C LEU A 28 13.86 17.15 11.50
N SER A 29 12.70 17.71 11.21
CA SER A 29 11.87 17.41 10.06
C SER A 29 10.99 18.60 9.73
N ALA A 30 10.57 18.70 8.45
CA ALA A 30 9.54 19.62 8.01
C ALA A 30 8.61 18.90 7.04
N SER A 31 7.29 19.09 7.18
CA SER A 31 6.25 18.58 6.30
C SER A 31 5.33 19.71 5.86
N ILE A 32 4.75 19.55 4.66
CA ILE A 32 3.76 20.49 4.11
C ILE A 32 2.45 19.71 3.97
N GLU A 33 1.38 20.25 4.55
CA GLU A 33 0.06 19.62 4.58
C GLU A 33 -1.01 20.60 4.06
N ASP A 34 -2.12 20.08 3.53
CA ASP A 34 -3.28 20.89 3.19
C ASP A 34 -3.85 21.54 4.47
N ALA A 35 -3.95 22.86 4.50
CA ALA A 35 -4.60 23.56 5.61
C ALA A 35 -6.08 23.19 5.77
N ASN A 36 -6.70 22.61 4.73
CA ASN A 36 -8.08 22.17 4.71
C ASN A 36 -8.24 20.65 4.87
N ALA A 37 -7.17 19.91 5.21
CA ALA A 37 -7.24 18.47 5.46
C ALA A 37 -8.38 18.11 6.42
N GLU A 38 -9.07 17.00 6.16
CA GLU A 38 -10.22 16.53 6.94
C GLU A 38 -11.46 17.46 6.93
N THR A 39 -11.51 18.44 6.00
CA THR A 39 -12.66 19.31 5.82
C THR A 39 -13.34 19.08 4.45
N LEU A 40 -14.53 19.69 4.26
CA LEU A 40 -15.21 19.64 2.95
C LEU A 40 -14.46 20.41 1.84
N ALA A 41 -13.44 21.18 2.18
CA ALA A 41 -12.62 21.96 1.26
C ALA A 41 -11.27 21.27 0.96
N GLU A 42 -11.02 20.08 1.48
CA GLU A 42 -9.83 19.27 1.18
C GLU A 42 -9.71 18.99 -0.31
N GLN A 43 -8.51 19.19 -0.85
CA GLN A 43 -8.21 18.95 -2.25
C GLN A 43 -7.13 17.88 -2.38
N ALA A 44 -7.45 16.74 -2.98
CA ALA A 44 -6.45 15.72 -3.31
C ALA A 44 -5.51 16.24 -4.40
N ILE A 45 -4.20 16.32 -4.12
CA ILE A 45 -3.16 16.65 -5.13
C ILE A 45 -2.76 15.39 -5.91
N PHE A 46 -2.82 14.23 -5.27
CA PHE A 46 -2.51 12.94 -5.87
C PHE A 46 -3.78 12.08 -5.91
N GLY A 47 -4.15 11.62 -7.08
CA GLY A 47 -5.26 10.71 -7.28
C GLY A 47 -5.14 10.00 -8.62
N GLU A 48 -5.79 8.85 -8.78
CA GLU A 48 -5.91 8.22 -10.10
C GLU A 48 -6.65 9.19 -11.03
N PRO A 49 -6.17 9.41 -12.29
CA PRO A 49 -6.84 10.28 -13.22
C PRO A 49 -8.25 9.76 -13.51
N SER A 50 -9.26 10.52 -13.12
CA SER A 50 -10.64 10.22 -13.52
C SER A 50 -10.74 10.36 -15.05
N SER A 51 -11.36 9.38 -15.70
CA SER A 51 -11.38 9.14 -17.14
C SER A 51 -12.14 10.19 -17.99
N SER A 52 -12.37 11.40 -17.55
CA SER A 52 -13.16 12.36 -18.31
C SER A 52 -12.57 13.74 -18.53
N GLU A 53 -11.49 14.14 -17.90
CA GLU A 53 -10.73 15.32 -18.31
C GLU A 53 -9.36 15.28 -17.62
N ILE A 54 -8.31 15.07 -18.41
CA ILE A 54 -6.94 15.23 -17.93
C ILE A 54 -6.67 16.73 -17.77
N GLN A 55 -7.20 17.33 -16.72
CA GLN A 55 -6.55 18.47 -16.10
C GLN A 55 -5.66 17.89 -15.01
N TYR A 56 -4.38 17.73 -15.36
CA TYR A 56 -3.37 17.58 -14.32
C TYR A 56 -3.53 18.77 -13.37
N PRO A 57 -3.76 18.59 -12.08
CA PRO A 57 -3.52 19.68 -11.16
C PRO A 57 -2.11 20.17 -11.44
N PRO A 58 -1.84 21.49 -11.43
CA PRO A 58 -0.49 21.98 -11.62
C PRO A 58 0.41 21.26 -10.61
N PRO A 59 1.64 20.86 -11.00
CA PRO A 59 2.60 20.28 -10.06
C PRO A 59 2.80 21.34 -8.98
N GLY A 60 2.28 21.11 -7.80
CA GLY A 60 2.28 22.14 -6.78
C GLY A 60 1.70 21.65 -5.47
N ILE A 61 1.85 22.45 -4.56
CA ILE A 61 1.40 22.50 -3.20
C ILE A 61 -0.02 23.06 -3.19
N TRP A 62 -0.82 22.80 -2.18
CA TRP A 62 -2.16 23.36 -2.02
C TRP A 62 -2.13 24.90 -1.96
N GLN A 63 -3.24 25.56 -2.29
CA GLN A 63 -3.34 27.02 -2.21
C GLN A 63 -3.15 27.55 -0.78
N GLN A 64 -3.59 26.77 0.20
CA GLN A 64 -3.39 27.02 1.62
C GLN A 64 -2.71 25.80 2.26
N ASN A 65 -1.58 26.05 2.91
CA ASN A 65 -0.75 25.02 3.49
C ASN A 65 -0.48 25.30 4.97
N ILE A 66 -0.21 24.21 5.69
CA ILE A 66 0.44 24.26 6.99
C ILE A 66 1.82 23.62 6.83
N VAL A 67 2.88 24.36 7.13
CA VAL A 67 4.22 23.80 7.24
C VAL A 67 4.47 23.46 8.69
N THR A 68 4.61 22.17 8.99
CA THR A 68 4.86 21.66 10.33
C THR A 68 6.32 21.25 10.45
N ALA A 69 7.05 21.85 11.39
CA ALA A 69 8.44 21.50 11.67
C ALA A 69 8.63 21.04 13.10
N MET A 70 9.53 20.07 13.30
CA MET A 70 9.85 19.49 14.60
C MET A 70 11.21 19.98 15.09
N PHE A 71 11.24 20.43 16.35
CA PHE A 71 12.44 20.89 17.04
C PHE A 71 12.60 20.23 18.41
N ASP A 72 13.77 20.42 19.02
CA ASP A 72 13.98 20.05 20.42
C ASP A 72 12.96 20.75 21.34
N GLU A 73 12.51 20.07 22.39
CA GLU A 73 11.51 20.56 23.35
C GLU A 73 11.87 21.94 23.94
N ASN A 74 13.17 22.22 24.09
CA ASN A 74 13.68 23.45 24.72
C ASN A 74 13.97 24.57 23.71
N ALA A 75 13.62 24.38 22.42
CA ALA A 75 13.88 25.40 21.40
C ALA A 75 13.08 26.68 21.66
N ASP A 76 13.73 27.82 21.56
CA ASP A 76 13.08 29.12 21.73
C ASP A 76 12.34 29.52 20.45
N VAL A 77 11.02 29.45 20.48
CA VAL A 77 10.14 29.77 19.37
C VAL A 77 10.39 31.19 18.82
N ASN A 78 10.66 32.18 19.66
CA ASN A 78 10.89 33.54 19.20
C ASN A 78 12.21 33.64 18.42
N GLN A 79 13.25 32.92 18.85
CA GLN A 79 14.51 32.82 18.10
C GLN A 79 14.31 32.09 16.78
N LEU A 80 13.57 30.98 16.74
CA LEU A 80 13.26 30.25 15.52
C LEU A 80 12.52 31.13 14.52
N ILE A 81 11.47 31.82 14.91
CA ILE A 81 10.70 32.73 14.04
C ILE A 81 11.57 33.88 13.52
N SER A 82 12.44 34.46 14.40
CA SER A 82 13.37 35.51 13.97
C SER A 82 14.38 35.01 12.94
N ALA A 83 14.97 33.83 13.16
CA ALA A 83 15.92 33.21 12.26
C ALA A 83 15.24 32.85 10.89
N LEU A 84 14.03 32.29 10.96
CA LEU A 84 13.26 31.97 9.75
C LEU A 84 12.92 33.22 8.94
N SER A 85 12.57 34.32 9.61
CA SER A 85 12.30 35.60 8.93
C SER A 85 13.54 36.15 8.21
N GLN A 86 14.72 35.95 8.76
CA GLN A 86 15.98 36.34 8.13
C GLN A 86 16.30 35.44 6.93
N GLU A 87 16.09 34.13 7.06
CA GLU A 87 16.37 33.13 6.03
C GLU A 87 15.46 33.28 4.81
N THR A 88 14.18 33.45 5.05
CA THR A 88 13.15 33.49 3.98
C THR A 88 12.84 34.90 3.47
N ALA A 89 13.34 35.95 4.12
CA ALA A 89 12.96 37.34 3.90
C ALA A 89 11.45 37.63 4.09
N ILE A 90 10.71 36.74 4.75
CA ILE A 90 9.30 36.94 5.10
C ILE A 90 9.22 37.61 6.46
N PRO A 91 8.64 38.81 6.58
CA PRO A 91 8.73 39.61 7.77
C PRO A 91 7.85 39.12 8.94
N GLN A 92 6.81 38.35 8.65
CA GLN A 92 5.82 37.94 9.63
C GLN A 92 5.18 36.60 9.28
N PHE A 93 4.98 35.73 10.30
CA PHE A 93 4.33 34.44 10.15
C PHE A 93 3.11 34.32 11.05
N GLN A 94 2.04 33.70 10.56
CA GLN A 94 1.01 33.14 11.42
C GLN A 94 1.43 31.74 11.81
N TYR A 95 1.59 31.49 13.10
CA TYR A 95 2.05 30.19 13.58
C TYR A 95 1.34 29.77 14.86
N SER A 96 1.36 28.49 15.12
CA SER A 96 0.99 27.87 16.38
C SER A 96 2.07 26.88 16.80
N THR A 97 2.12 26.57 18.07
CA THR A 97 3.02 25.56 18.61
C THR A 97 2.25 24.46 19.30
N ASP A 98 2.76 23.25 19.21
CA ASP A 98 2.26 22.09 19.91
C ASP A 98 3.43 21.33 20.52
N THR A 99 3.19 20.48 21.49
CA THR A 99 4.22 19.64 22.09
C THR A 99 3.82 18.20 21.96
N ILE A 100 4.67 17.42 21.30
CA ILE A 100 4.49 15.97 21.24
C ILE A 100 5.37 15.35 22.32
N ALA A 101 4.74 14.68 23.29
CA ALA A 101 5.47 13.84 24.21
C ALA A 101 6.23 12.76 23.42
N ASP A 102 7.44 12.44 23.86
CA ASP A 102 8.18 11.30 23.36
C ASP A 102 7.32 10.03 23.63
N GLN A 103 6.45 9.74 22.71
CA GLN A 103 5.73 8.48 22.72
C GLN A 103 6.62 7.45 22.04
N ASP A 104 6.59 6.25 22.55
CA ASP A 104 7.07 5.10 21.81
C ASP A 104 6.18 4.95 20.55
N TRP A 105 6.55 5.68 19.48
CA TRP A 105 5.84 5.71 18.22
C TRP A 105 5.66 4.32 17.63
N VAL A 106 6.63 3.44 17.90
CA VAL A 106 6.53 2.03 17.52
C VAL A 106 5.33 1.40 18.23
N ARG A 107 5.20 1.63 19.52
CA ARG A 107 4.11 1.06 20.33
C ARG A 107 2.76 1.72 20.03
N ALA A 108 2.74 3.03 19.78
CA ALA A 108 1.53 3.75 19.39
C ALA A 108 1.02 3.31 18.00
N THR A 109 1.94 3.12 17.05
CA THR A 109 1.63 2.59 15.72
C THR A 109 1.18 1.14 15.81
N GLN A 110 1.87 0.31 16.60
CA GLN A 110 1.50 -1.09 16.82
C GLN A 110 0.09 -1.23 17.40
N ALA A 111 -0.30 -0.34 18.32
CA ALA A 111 -1.62 -0.37 18.95
C ALA A 111 -2.78 -0.09 17.96
N GLN A 112 -2.50 0.48 16.80
CA GLN A 112 -3.52 0.76 15.76
C GLN A 112 -3.81 -0.45 14.86
N PHE A 113 -2.94 -1.47 14.87
CA PHE A 113 -3.07 -2.63 13.98
C PHE A 113 -3.47 -3.88 14.75
N GLU A 114 -4.77 -4.11 14.79
CA GLU A 114 -5.37 -5.33 15.35
C GLU A 114 -5.29 -6.50 14.36
N PRO A 115 -5.34 -7.76 14.83
CA PRO A 115 -5.46 -8.92 13.96
C PRO A 115 -6.69 -8.84 13.05
N ILE A 116 -6.50 -9.07 11.76
CA ILE A 116 -7.54 -8.96 10.73
C ILE A 116 -8.11 -10.34 10.44
N LYS A 117 -9.42 -10.51 10.61
CA LYS A 117 -10.13 -11.72 10.24
C LYS A 117 -10.42 -11.72 8.75
N ILE A 118 -9.95 -12.70 8.02
CA ILE A 118 -10.28 -12.93 6.61
C ILE A 118 -11.46 -13.87 6.48
N THR A 119 -11.37 -15.05 7.11
CA THR A 119 -12.44 -16.03 7.24
C THR A 119 -12.45 -16.61 8.64
N ASP A 120 -13.37 -17.52 8.96
CA ASP A 120 -13.35 -18.21 10.26
C ASP A 120 -12.05 -19.00 10.48
N ASN A 121 -11.39 -19.41 9.41
CA ASN A 121 -10.20 -20.24 9.43
C ASN A 121 -8.92 -19.53 8.95
N MET A 122 -8.96 -18.21 8.69
CA MET A 122 -7.78 -17.44 8.27
C MET A 122 -7.76 -16.06 8.88
N TRP A 123 -6.60 -15.69 9.42
CA TRP A 123 -6.32 -14.40 10.04
C TRP A 123 -4.98 -13.83 9.56
N ILE A 124 -4.86 -12.52 9.54
CA ILE A 124 -3.59 -11.80 9.45
C ILE A 124 -3.30 -11.28 10.84
N VAL A 125 -2.12 -11.58 11.35
CA VAL A 125 -1.75 -11.32 12.74
C VAL A 125 -0.41 -10.59 12.77
N PRO A 126 -0.35 -9.33 13.25
CA PRO A 126 0.93 -8.67 13.51
C PRO A 126 1.77 -9.43 14.54
N THR A 127 3.11 -9.32 14.46
CA THR A 127 4.04 -10.06 15.34
C THR A 127 3.87 -9.75 16.82
N TRP A 128 3.34 -8.58 17.16
CA TRP A 128 3.10 -8.13 18.54
C TRP A 128 1.74 -8.58 19.11
N HIS A 129 0.94 -9.31 18.33
CA HIS A 129 -0.34 -9.87 18.78
C HIS A 129 -0.29 -11.41 18.87
N ALA A 130 -1.02 -11.94 19.83
CA ALA A 130 -1.32 -13.37 19.85
C ALA A 130 -2.40 -13.68 18.80
N ALA A 131 -2.29 -14.82 18.14
CA ALA A 131 -3.29 -15.27 17.18
C ALA A 131 -4.67 -15.44 17.88
N PRO A 132 -5.75 -14.77 17.41
CA PRO A 132 -7.08 -14.90 18.01
C PRO A 132 -7.63 -16.32 17.96
N ASN A 133 -7.22 -17.09 16.97
CA ASN A 133 -7.54 -18.51 16.84
C ASN A 133 -6.29 -19.29 16.41
N ALA A 134 -5.63 -19.95 17.38
CA ALA A 134 -4.42 -20.71 17.12
C ALA A 134 -4.64 -21.94 16.19
N LYS A 135 -5.89 -22.39 15.99
CA LYS A 135 -6.22 -23.51 15.07
C LYS A 135 -6.45 -23.05 13.63
N ALA A 136 -6.64 -21.76 13.43
CA ALA A 136 -6.79 -21.17 12.11
C ALA A 136 -5.43 -20.98 11.41
N ILE A 137 -5.47 -20.74 10.11
CA ILE A 137 -4.30 -20.28 9.37
C ILE A 137 -4.04 -18.83 9.79
N ASN A 138 -2.90 -18.63 10.45
CA ASN A 138 -2.46 -17.31 10.85
C ASN A 138 -1.31 -16.88 9.97
N ILE A 139 -1.49 -15.80 9.21
CA ILE A 139 -0.45 -15.17 8.42
C ILE A 139 0.17 -14.09 9.29
N VAL A 140 1.40 -14.27 9.69
CA VAL A 140 2.14 -13.29 10.49
C VAL A 140 2.66 -12.21 9.54
N LEU A 141 2.16 -11.00 9.70
CA LEU A 141 2.53 -9.89 8.83
C LEU A 141 2.44 -8.56 9.58
N ASP A 142 3.56 -7.85 9.63
CA ASP A 142 3.59 -6.51 10.20
C ASP A 142 3.27 -5.46 9.12
N PRO A 143 2.48 -4.44 9.45
CA PRO A 143 2.34 -3.26 8.61
C PRO A 143 3.73 -2.64 8.38
N GLY A 144 4.14 -2.55 7.13
CA GLY A 144 5.49 -2.12 6.76
C GLY A 144 5.52 -1.31 5.48
N LEU A 145 6.73 -1.10 4.95
CA LEU A 145 6.99 -0.31 3.75
C LEU A 145 6.50 -1.00 2.46
N ALA A 146 6.30 -2.33 2.46
CA ALA A 146 5.79 -3.05 1.30
C ALA A 146 4.26 -2.99 1.25
N PHE A 147 3.72 -2.80 0.05
CA PHE A 147 2.28 -2.83 -0.20
C PHE A 147 1.69 -4.23 0.12
N GLY A 148 0.44 -4.25 0.63
CA GLY A 148 -0.24 -5.52 0.92
C GLY A 148 -0.24 -5.90 2.40
N THR A 149 -0.62 -4.98 3.30
CA THR A 149 -0.77 -5.23 4.75
C THR A 149 -1.99 -6.12 5.10
N GLY A 150 -2.83 -6.41 4.10
CA GLY A 150 -4.03 -7.24 4.28
C GLY A 150 -5.29 -6.48 4.72
N SER A 151 -5.19 -5.22 5.11
CA SER A 151 -6.35 -4.39 5.48
C SER A 151 -7.17 -3.94 4.26
N HIS A 152 -6.53 -3.88 3.08
CA HIS A 152 -7.20 -3.39 1.89
C HIS A 152 -8.23 -4.38 1.34
N PRO A 153 -9.43 -3.93 0.87
CA PRO A 153 -10.48 -4.81 0.35
C PRO A 153 -10.02 -5.76 -0.76
N THR A 154 -9.09 -5.32 -1.62
CA THR A 154 -8.53 -6.14 -2.71
C THR A 154 -7.77 -7.36 -2.21
N THR A 155 -6.96 -7.19 -1.17
CA THR A 155 -6.22 -8.30 -0.54
C THR A 155 -7.19 -9.27 0.14
N HIS A 156 -8.22 -8.73 0.81
CA HIS A 156 -9.28 -9.52 1.42
C HIS A 156 -9.99 -10.42 0.40
N LEU A 157 -10.42 -9.85 -0.72
CA LEU A 157 -11.08 -10.58 -1.81
C LEU A 157 -10.21 -11.74 -2.35
N CYS A 158 -8.91 -11.49 -2.56
CA CYS A 158 -7.98 -12.52 -3.02
C CYS A 158 -7.80 -13.63 -1.98
N LEU A 159 -7.62 -13.27 -0.71
CA LEU A 159 -7.44 -14.25 0.38
C LEU A 159 -8.69 -15.09 0.60
N GLU A 160 -9.88 -14.48 0.63
CA GLU A 160 -11.15 -15.21 0.71
C GLU A 160 -11.29 -16.19 -0.45
N TRP A 161 -10.99 -15.76 -1.68
CA TRP A 161 -11.07 -16.61 -2.85
C TRP A 161 -10.06 -17.77 -2.78
N LEU A 162 -8.83 -17.53 -2.33
CA LEU A 162 -7.82 -18.59 -2.14
C LEU A 162 -8.31 -19.67 -1.17
N THR A 163 -9.02 -19.30 -0.08
CA THR A 163 -9.56 -20.28 0.88
C THR A 163 -10.64 -21.20 0.30
N GLN A 164 -11.25 -20.81 -0.83
CA GLN A 164 -12.33 -21.58 -1.48
C GLN A 164 -11.79 -22.55 -2.53
N GLN A 165 -10.48 -22.53 -2.82
CA GLN A 165 -9.91 -23.41 -3.82
C GLN A 165 -9.71 -24.83 -3.25
N ASN A 166 -10.24 -25.84 -3.96
CA ASN A 166 -10.17 -27.25 -3.54
C ASN A 166 -8.79 -27.88 -3.74
N SER A 167 -7.96 -27.31 -4.62
CA SER A 167 -6.62 -27.79 -4.93
C SER A 167 -5.71 -26.62 -5.27
N LEU A 168 -4.60 -26.52 -4.55
CA LEU A 168 -3.56 -25.53 -4.73
C LEU A 168 -2.23 -26.28 -4.98
N ASN A 169 -2.01 -26.81 -6.21
CA ASN A 169 -0.74 -27.47 -6.48
C ASN A 169 0.37 -26.47 -6.73
N SER A 170 0.23 -25.67 -7.80
CA SER A 170 1.20 -24.63 -8.17
C SER A 170 0.53 -23.28 -8.27
N VAL A 171 1.10 -22.25 -7.60
CA VAL A 171 0.55 -20.90 -7.49
C VAL A 171 1.60 -19.87 -7.86
N LEU A 172 1.24 -18.94 -8.74
CA LEU A 172 1.99 -17.73 -9.04
C LEU A 172 1.29 -16.54 -8.42
N ASP A 173 2.00 -15.78 -7.60
CA ASP A 173 1.61 -14.45 -7.08
C ASP A 173 2.38 -13.39 -7.87
N TYR A 174 1.73 -12.74 -8.84
CA TYR A 174 2.36 -11.76 -9.71
C TYR A 174 2.08 -10.33 -9.26
N GLY A 175 3.13 -9.59 -8.93
CA GLY A 175 3.07 -8.35 -8.14
C GLY A 175 2.87 -8.69 -6.67
N CYS A 176 3.77 -9.53 -6.12
CA CYS A 176 3.56 -10.16 -4.82
C CYS A 176 3.67 -9.19 -3.63
N GLY A 177 4.31 -8.04 -3.79
CA GLY A 177 4.45 -7.03 -2.74
C GLY A 177 5.01 -7.62 -1.44
N SER A 178 4.22 -7.61 -0.38
CA SER A 178 4.57 -8.24 0.91
C SER A 178 4.68 -9.77 0.88
N GLY A 179 4.26 -10.41 -0.22
CA GLY A 179 4.16 -11.87 -0.37
C GLY A 179 2.94 -12.49 0.32
N ILE A 180 1.98 -11.67 0.78
CA ILE A 180 0.85 -12.15 1.59
C ILE A 180 0.01 -13.23 0.88
N LEU A 181 -0.24 -13.08 -0.43
CA LEU A 181 -1.05 -14.05 -1.19
C LEU A 181 -0.26 -15.34 -1.43
N ALA A 182 1.03 -15.24 -1.74
CA ALA A 182 1.94 -16.38 -1.85
C ALA A 182 2.02 -17.16 -0.53
N ILE A 183 2.20 -16.45 0.60
CA ILE A 183 2.24 -17.05 1.94
C ILE A 183 0.91 -17.73 2.27
N ALA A 184 -0.21 -17.08 1.96
CA ALA A 184 -1.55 -17.67 2.14
C ALA A 184 -1.70 -18.96 1.33
N ALA A 185 -1.34 -18.95 0.05
CA ALA A 185 -1.39 -20.13 -0.80
C ALA A 185 -0.55 -21.30 -0.24
N LYS A 186 0.66 -20.99 0.25
CA LYS A 186 1.53 -22.00 0.85
C LYS A 186 0.95 -22.58 2.13
N LYS A 187 0.41 -21.75 3.02
CA LYS A 187 -0.26 -22.18 4.27
C LYS A 187 -1.56 -22.95 4.00
N LEU A 188 -2.22 -22.71 2.88
CA LEU A 188 -3.38 -23.47 2.40
C LEU A 188 -3.00 -24.82 1.78
N GLY A 189 -1.71 -25.14 1.69
CA GLY A 189 -1.23 -26.46 1.23
C GLY A 189 -0.71 -26.47 -0.20
N ALA A 190 -0.50 -25.33 -0.85
CA ALA A 190 0.14 -25.31 -2.16
C ALA A 190 1.54 -25.93 -2.11
N THR A 191 1.82 -26.85 -3.03
CA THR A 191 3.09 -27.58 -3.07
C THR A 191 4.21 -26.72 -3.62
N HIS A 192 3.93 -25.94 -4.67
CA HIS A 192 4.86 -25.05 -5.33
C HIS A 192 4.26 -23.63 -5.42
N VAL A 193 4.94 -22.65 -4.84
CA VAL A 193 4.50 -21.27 -4.86
C VAL A 193 5.66 -20.38 -5.26
N VAL A 194 5.38 -19.48 -6.20
CA VAL A 194 6.32 -18.48 -6.69
C VAL A 194 5.70 -17.09 -6.54
N GLY A 195 6.46 -16.15 -6.00
CA GLY A 195 6.14 -14.73 -6.00
C GLY A 195 7.01 -13.98 -7.02
N VAL A 196 6.42 -13.03 -7.71
CA VAL A 196 7.14 -12.19 -8.69
C VAL A 196 6.79 -10.73 -8.45
N ASP A 197 7.80 -9.88 -8.40
CA ASP A 197 7.58 -8.42 -8.34
C ASP A 197 8.63 -7.69 -9.18
N ILE A 198 8.36 -6.44 -9.54
CA ILE A 198 9.30 -5.57 -10.26
C ILE A 198 10.14 -4.75 -9.27
N ASP A 199 9.70 -4.64 -8.04
CA ASP A 199 10.36 -3.88 -6.98
C ASP A 199 11.24 -4.81 -6.12
N ASP A 200 12.54 -4.56 -6.11
CA ASP A 200 13.51 -5.29 -5.30
C ASP A 200 13.17 -5.23 -3.80
N GLN A 201 12.59 -4.13 -3.31
CA GLN A 201 12.17 -4.00 -1.93
C GLN A 201 11.00 -4.95 -1.60
N ALA A 202 10.09 -5.14 -2.54
CA ALA A 202 9.00 -6.11 -2.41
C ALA A 202 9.56 -7.54 -2.32
N ILE A 203 10.55 -7.90 -3.13
CA ILE A 203 11.20 -9.21 -3.10
C ILE A 203 11.90 -9.47 -1.77
N ILE A 204 12.62 -8.46 -1.25
CA ILE A 204 13.27 -8.57 0.07
C ILE A 204 12.22 -8.74 1.18
N ALA A 205 11.17 -7.90 1.16
CA ALA A 205 10.12 -7.94 2.17
C ALA A 205 9.34 -9.27 2.15
N SER A 206 8.99 -9.76 0.95
CA SER A 206 8.27 -11.04 0.78
C SER A 206 9.10 -12.22 1.28
N GLY A 207 10.42 -12.24 1.00
CA GLY A 207 11.33 -13.24 1.52
C GLY A 207 11.40 -13.23 3.06
N TYR A 208 11.51 -12.05 3.67
CA TYR A 208 11.48 -11.89 5.12
C TYR A 208 10.15 -12.40 5.71
N ASN A 209 9.02 -12.01 5.11
CA ASN A 209 7.70 -12.43 5.57
C ASN A 209 7.47 -13.94 5.41
N ALA A 210 8.01 -14.57 4.36
CA ALA A 210 7.96 -16.01 4.18
C ALA A 210 8.71 -16.75 5.32
N VAL A 211 9.89 -16.28 5.69
CA VAL A 211 10.64 -16.80 6.83
C VAL A 211 9.88 -16.66 8.15
N GLN A 212 9.29 -15.50 8.41
CA GLN A 212 8.45 -15.25 9.59
C GLN A 212 7.26 -16.22 9.67
N ASN A 213 6.71 -16.57 8.52
CA ASN A 213 5.59 -17.50 8.41
C ASN A 213 6.00 -18.97 8.34
N GLN A 214 7.32 -19.29 8.38
CA GLN A 214 7.87 -20.63 8.31
C GLN A 214 7.43 -21.39 7.04
N VAL A 215 7.43 -20.68 5.90
CA VAL A 215 7.09 -21.24 4.58
C VAL A 215 8.23 -21.02 3.60
N GLU A 216 8.43 -21.98 2.70
CA GLU A 216 9.41 -21.89 1.62
C GLU A 216 8.71 -21.46 0.34
N ILE A 217 9.09 -20.29 -0.18
CA ILE A 217 8.57 -19.67 -1.39
C ILE A 217 9.75 -19.09 -2.15
N GLU A 218 9.76 -19.25 -3.46
CA GLU A 218 10.73 -18.62 -4.34
C GLU A 218 10.19 -17.27 -4.81
N PHE A 219 11.02 -16.21 -4.69
CA PHE A 219 10.68 -14.88 -5.14
C PHE A 219 11.64 -14.42 -6.23
N PHE A 220 11.12 -13.83 -7.30
CA PHE A 220 11.88 -13.42 -8.48
C PHE A 220 11.56 -11.99 -8.89
N ASP A 221 12.56 -11.29 -9.41
CA ASP A 221 12.37 -10.09 -10.21
C ASP A 221 11.58 -10.43 -11.48
N ALA A 222 10.58 -9.60 -11.82
CA ALA A 222 9.71 -9.82 -12.98
C ALA A 222 10.48 -9.87 -14.31
N ASN A 223 11.62 -9.18 -14.42
CA ASN A 223 12.47 -9.18 -15.62
C ASN A 223 13.33 -10.45 -15.72
N ALA A 224 13.63 -11.08 -14.58
CA ALA A 224 14.42 -12.31 -14.50
C ALA A 224 13.55 -13.58 -14.54
N PHE A 225 12.24 -13.44 -14.30
CA PHE A 225 11.32 -14.56 -14.23
C PHE A 225 11.09 -15.22 -15.61
N THR A 226 11.43 -16.48 -15.71
CA THR A 226 11.35 -17.25 -16.96
C THR A 226 10.16 -18.21 -16.95
N HIS A 227 9.81 -18.72 -18.15
CA HIS A 227 8.60 -19.48 -18.45
C HIS A 227 8.39 -20.70 -17.55
N GLN A 228 7.55 -20.52 -16.53
CA GLN A 228 6.89 -21.60 -15.80
C GLN A 228 5.38 -21.42 -15.94
N THR A 229 4.61 -22.49 -15.81
CA THR A 229 3.15 -22.43 -15.82
C THR A 229 2.59 -22.97 -14.51
N PHE A 230 1.45 -22.43 -14.08
CA PHE A 230 0.87 -22.65 -12.78
C PHE A 230 -0.62 -23.02 -12.91
N ASP A 231 -1.11 -23.81 -11.97
CA ASP A 231 -2.53 -24.16 -11.89
C ASP A 231 -3.38 -22.99 -11.40
N LEU A 232 -2.73 -22.05 -10.70
CA LEU A 232 -3.37 -20.84 -10.22
C LEU A 232 -2.43 -19.64 -10.38
N VAL A 233 -2.96 -18.56 -10.95
CA VAL A 233 -2.27 -17.28 -11.07
C VAL A 233 -3.11 -16.23 -10.33
N VAL A 234 -2.52 -15.55 -9.37
CA VAL A 234 -3.14 -14.42 -8.68
C VAL A 234 -2.31 -13.15 -8.94
N ALA A 235 -3.01 -12.02 -9.17
CA ALA A 235 -2.37 -10.72 -9.30
C ALA A 235 -3.27 -9.65 -8.66
N ASN A 236 -2.74 -8.97 -7.65
CA ASN A 236 -3.42 -7.85 -6.96
C ASN A 236 -2.63 -6.57 -7.19
N ILE A 237 -2.74 -6.04 -8.41
CA ILE A 237 -2.00 -4.87 -8.90
C ILE A 237 -2.94 -3.90 -9.62
N LEU A 238 -2.45 -2.71 -9.98
CA LEU A 238 -3.24 -1.69 -10.66
C LEU A 238 -3.85 -2.21 -11.97
N SER A 239 -5.08 -1.80 -12.25
CA SER A 239 -5.85 -2.20 -13.43
C SER A 239 -5.14 -1.90 -14.76
N SER A 240 -4.41 -0.78 -14.83
CA SER A 240 -3.58 -0.42 -16.00
C SER A 240 -2.47 -1.44 -16.27
N ALA A 241 -1.82 -1.94 -15.23
CA ALA A 241 -0.81 -2.98 -15.33
C ALA A 241 -1.44 -4.33 -15.74
N LEU A 242 -2.59 -4.70 -15.15
CA LEU A 242 -3.34 -5.91 -15.53
C LEU A 242 -3.73 -5.88 -17.01
N MET A 243 -4.14 -4.74 -17.55
CA MET A 243 -4.48 -4.59 -18.97
C MET A 243 -3.29 -4.93 -19.89
N VAL A 244 -2.11 -4.44 -19.55
CA VAL A 244 -0.87 -4.64 -20.32
C VAL A 244 -0.35 -6.08 -20.15
N LEU A 245 -0.40 -6.61 -18.95
CA LEU A 245 0.15 -7.92 -18.60
C LEU A 245 -0.75 -9.09 -18.97
N ALA A 246 -1.97 -8.87 -19.45
CA ALA A 246 -2.93 -9.94 -19.78
C ALA A 246 -2.36 -11.08 -20.64
N PRO A 247 -1.60 -10.82 -21.74
CA PRO A 247 -0.99 -11.91 -22.52
C PRO A 247 0.07 -12.70 -21.75
N ALA A 248 0.82 -12.03 -20.84
CA ALA A 248 1.85 -12.67 -20.06
C ALA A 248 1.23 -13.55 -18.96
N LEU A 249 0.27 -13.02 -18.19
CA LEU A 249 -0.45 -13.77 -17.16
C LEU A 249 -1.19 -14.98 -17.76
N ALA A 250 -1.75 -14.82 -18.98
CA ALA A 250 -2.35 -15.93 -19.69
C ALA A 250 -1.33 -17.04 -20.05
N LYS A 251 -0.08 -16.71 -20.36
CA LYS A 251 0.98 -17.69 -20.62
C LYS A 251 1.45 -18.43 -19.36
N TYR A 252 1.40 -17.77 -18.23
CA TYR A 252 1.76 -18.37 -16.94
C TYR A 252 0.70 -19.32 -16.38
N CYS A 253 -0.54 -19.27 -16.87
CA CYS A 253 -1.63 -20.12 -16.41
C CYS A 253 -1.74 -21.39 -17.28
N ASN A 254 -1.79 -22.57 -16.65
CA ASN A 254 -2.05 -23.85 -17.32
C ASN A 254 -3.46 -23.86 -17.95
N THR A 255 -3.65 -24.60 -19.04
CA THR A 255 -5.01 -24.90 -19.55
C THR A 255 -5.83 -25.57 -18.44
N GLY A 256 -7.04 -25.09 -18.19
CA GLY A 256 -7.87 -25.48 -17.05
C GLY A 256 -7.47 -24.86 -15.71
N GLY A 257 -6.36 -24.13 -15.67
CA GLY A 257 -5.90 -23.40 -14.49
C GLY A 257 -6.79 -22.19 -14.17
N LYS A 258 -6.65 -21.66 -12.97
CA LYS A 258 -7.45 -20.56 -12.44
C LYS A 258 -6.68 -19.25 -12.42
N LEU A 259 -7.40 -18.17 -12.70
CA LEU A 259 -6.90 -16.80 -12.61
C LEU A 259 -7.70 -16.01 -11.58
N ALA A 260 -7.03 -15.17 -10.79
CA ALA A 260 -7.66 -14.19 -9.92
C ALA A 260 -6.95 -12.84 -10.04
N LEU A 261 -7.71 -11.80 -10.32
CA LEU A 261 -7.22 -10.43 -10.54
C LEU A 261 -7.92 -9.47 -9.60
N SER A 262 -7.19 -8.66 -8.86
CA SER A 262 -7.72 -7.61 -8.01
C SER A 262 -6.85 -6.34 -8.12
N GLY A 263 -7.16 -5.31 -7.32
CA GLY A 263 -6.63 -3.96 -7.54
C GLY A 263 -7.44 -3.20 -8.59
N ILE A 264 -8.71 -3.59 -8.77
CA ILE A 264 -9.61 -3.15 -9.84
C ILE A 264 -10.79 -2.41 -9.22
N LEU A 265 -11.04 -1.19 -9.66
CA LEU A 265 -12.26 -0.46 -9.30
C LEU A 265 -13.46 -0.98 -10.11
N THR A 266 -14.67 -0.84 -9.57
CA THR A 266 -15.90 -1.33 -10.19
C THR A 266 -16.10 -0.84 -11.63
N ASN A 267 -15.74 0.43 -11.92
CA ASN A 267 -15.84 1.02 -13.25
C ASN A 267 -14.80 0.46 -14.26
N GLN A 268 -13.76 -0.22 -13.80
CA GLN A 268 -12.69 -0.81 -14.61
C GLN A 268 -12.95 -2.30 -14.95
N ALA A 269 -13.87 -2.93 -14.23
CA ALA A 269 -14.10 -4.38 -14.30
C ALA A 269 -14.51 -4.87 -15.69
N VAL A 270 -15.38 -4.14 -16.39
CA VAL A 270 -15.91 -4.54 -17.69
C VAL A 270 -14.79 -4.63 -18.73
N SER A 271 -13.97 -3.60 -18.87
CA SER A 271 -12.89 -3.56 -19.87
C SER A 271 -11.81 -4.63 -19.61
N LEU A 272 -11.51 -4.91 -18.34
CA LEU A 272 -10.59 -5.97 -17.97
C LEU A 272 -11.19 -7.37 -18.26
N THR A 273 -12.46 -7.60 -17.93
CA THR A 273 -13.16 -8.84 -18.25
C THR A 273 -13.14 -9.11 -19.77
N GLU A 274 -13.45 -8.10 -20.58
CA GLU A 274 -13.39 -8.20 -22.04
C GLU A 274 -11.97 -8.55 -22.52
N ARG A 275 -10.93 -7.93 -21.95
CA ARG A 275 -9.54 -8.19 -22.29
C ARG A 275 -9.12 -9.63 -21.98
N TYR A 276 -9.49 -10.14 -20.79
CA TYR A 276 -9.13 -11.49 -20.36
C TYR A 276 -9.97 -12.59 -20.97
N ASN A 277 -11.17 -12.28 -21.47
CA ASN A 277 -12.00 -13.19 -22.26
C ASN A 277 -11.32 -13.70 -23.52
N GLU A 278 -10.19 -13.14 -23.95
CA GLU A 278 -9.38 -13.68 -25.04
C GLU A 278 -8.79 -15.07 -24.71
N TRP A 279 -8.48 -15.31 -23.42
CA TRP A 279 -7.81 -16.55 -22.99
C TRP A 279 -8.54 -17.35 -21.92
N PHE A 280 -9.47 -16.71 -21.22
CA PHE A 280 -10.16 -17.31 -20.07
C PHE A 280 -11.68 -17.29 -20.25
N ASP A 281 -12.33 -18.26 -19.65
CA ASP A 281 -13.75 -18.20 -19.38
C ASP A 281 -13.92 -17.46 -18.05
N MET A 282 -14.28 -16.16 -18.12
CA MET A 282 -14.35 -15.30 -16.94
C MET A 282 -15.65 -15.52 -16.18
N ASP A 283 -15.53 -15.57 -14.86
CA ASP A 283 -16.66 -15.68 -13.93
C ASP A 283 -17.34 -14.31 -13.70
N ALA A 284 -18.47 -14.30 -13.01
CA ALA A 284 -19.10 -13.06 -12.55
C ALA A 284 -18.16 -12.35 -11.54
N PRO A 285 -18.03 -11.01 -11.63
CA PRO A 285 -17.19 -10.25 -10.72
C PRO A 285 -17.66 -10.38 -9.25
N ASN A 286 -16.72 -10.53 -8.32
CA ASN A 286 -16.98 -10.44 -6.90
C ASN A 286 -16.57 -9.06 -6.39
N GLN A 287 -17.47 -8.35 -5.70
CA GLN A 287 -17.27 -6.96 -5.29
C GLN A 287 -17.26 -6.82 -3.77
N LYS A 288 -16.34 -6.00 -3.28
CA LYS A 288 -16.30 -5.53 -1.89
C LYS A 288 -16.00 -4.02 -1.90
N ASP A 289 -16.94 -3.24 -1.38
CA ASP A 289 -16.91 -1.77 -1.47
C ASP A 289 -16.81 -1.30 -2.95
N ALA A 290 -15.86 -0.45 -3.28
CA ALA A 290 -15.58 0.02 -4.64
C ALA A 290 -14.66 -0.93 -5.45
N TRP A 291 -14.19 -2.04 -4.84
CA TRP A 291 -13.17 -2.92 -5.41
C TRP A 291 -13.73 -4.25 -5.89
N VAL A 292 -13.09 -4.80 -6.90
CA VAL A 292 -13.54 -6.01 -7.59
C VAL A 292 -12.43 -7.06 -7.65
N LEU A 293 -12.82 -8.32 -7.48
CA LEU A 293 -12.07 -9.50 -7.86
C LEU A 293 -12.68 -10.08 -9.14
N LEU A 294 -11.87 -10.21 -10.18
CA LEU A 294 -12.20 -10.94 -11.41
C LEU A 294 -11.52 -12.30 -11.36
N THR A 295 -12.29 -13.36 -11.64
CA THR A 295 -11.77 -14.72 -11.71
C THR A 295 -12.12 -15.37 -13.03
N GLY A 296 -11.41 -16.43 -13.38
CA GLY A 296 -11.70 -17.17 -14.59
C GLY A 296 -10.90 -18.46 -14.70
N THR A 297 -11.28 -19.28 -15.68
CA THR A 297 -10.63 -20.55 -15.99
C THR A 297 -9.97 -20.46 -17.36
N LYS A 298 -8.70 -20.84 -17.45
CA LYS A 298 -7.94 -20.85 -18.72
C LYS A 298 -8.51 -21.87 -19.68
N ARG A 299 -8.79 -21.43 -20.93
CA ARG A 299 -9.19 -22.28 -22.02
C ARG A 299 -8.06 -23.14 -22.59
#